data_9f45434076d803398091d9543868344f
#
_entry.id   9f45434076d803398091d9543868344f
#
_cell.length_a   1.000
_cell.length_b   1.000
_cell.length_c   1.000
_cell.angle_alpha   90.00
_cell.angle_beta   90.00
_cell.angle_gamma   90.00
#
_symmetry.space_group_name_H-M   'P 1'
#
loop_
_entity.id
_entity.type
_entity.pdbx_description
1 polymer ?
#
loop_
_entity_poly.entity_id
_entity_poly.type
_entity_poly.pdbx_seq_one_letter_code
_entity_poly.pdbx_strand_id
1 'polypeptide(L)'
;MPKIQKTEAEWKALLAQKGAEPLAFDVTRHEATERAFTGKYADHKAPGTYACICCGKPLFDAAAKYDSGTGWPSYFQPLAPDAVETKVDGLLWMKRTEVHCADCDAHLGHVFDDGPAPTGLRYCMNSASLDFIPAEKT
;
A
#
# COMPACT_ATOMS: atom_id res chain seq x y z
N MET A 1 -0.55 -2.50 -21.33
CA MET A 1 -1.83 -1.94 -20.91
C MET A 1 -1.60 -0.55 -20.34
N PRO A 2 -2.35 0.44 -20.81
CA PRO A 2 -2.23 1.75 -20.19
C PRO A 2 -2.75 1.72 -18.76
N LYS A 3 -2.14 2.53 -17.93
CA LYS A 3 -2.55 2.63 -16.55
C LYS A 3 -3.87 3.39 -16.42
N ILE A 4 -4.59 3.11 -15.35
CA ILE A 4 -5.83 3.81 -15.04
C ILE A 4 -5.49 5.26 -14.69
N GLN A 5 -6.07 6.20 -15.42
CA GLN A 5 -5.83 7.63 -15.21
C GLN A 5 -7.15 8.36 -14.98
N LYS A 6 -7.14 9.22 -13.98
CA LYS A 6 -8.30 10.04 -13.62
C LYS A 6 -7.82 11.41 -13.17
N THR A 7 -8.72 12.40 -13.23
CA THR A 7 -8.41 13.72 -12.67
C THR A 7 -8.42 13.66 -11.15
N GLU A 8 -7.86 14.69 -10.50
CA GLU A 8 -7.91 14.79 -9.04
C GLU A 8 -9.34 14.77 -8.53
N ALA A 9 -10.24 15.48 -9.18
CA ALA A 9 -11.65 15.51 -8.78
C ALA A 9 -12.28 14.11 -8.86
N GLU A 10 -11.95 13.35 -9.90
CA GLU A 10 -12.45 11.99 -10.07
C GLU A 10 -11.91 11.06 -8.99
N TRP A 11 -10.61 11.16 -8.66
CA TRP A 11 -10.04 10.35 -7.58
C TRP A 11 -10.65 10.69 -6.23
N LYS A 12 -10.85 11.98 -5.94
CA LYS A 12 -11.49 12.42 -4.69
C LYS A 12 -12.91 11.87 -4.57
N ALA A 13 -13.68 11.93 -5.65
CA ALA A 13 -15.06 11.42 -5.65
C ALA A 13 -15.09 9.92 -5.45
N LEU A 14 -14.20 9.18 -6.11
CA LEU A 14 -14.12 7.73 -5.97
C LEU A 14 -13.76 7.32 -4.55
N LEU A 15 -12.77 7.98 -3.94
CA LEU A 15 -12.35 7.67 -2.58
C LEU A 15 -13.45 7.99 -1.56
N ALA A 16 -14.15 9.09 -1.75
CA ALA A 16 -15.29 9.45 -0.91
C ALA A 16 -16.39 8.40 -1.00
N GLN A 17 -16.67 7.92 -2.20
CA GLN A 17 -17.69 6.90 -2.46
C GLN A 17 -17.33 5.56 -1.79
N LYS A 18 -16.04 5.24 -1.72
CA LYS A 18 -15.56 4.03 -1.04
C LYS A 18 -15.53 4.18 0.49
N GLY A 19 -15.76 5.37 1.01
CA GLY A 19 -15.64 5.61 2.43
C GLY A 19 -14.20 5.63 2.93
N ALA A 20 -13.24 5.94 2.04
CA ALA A 20 -11.84 6.03 2.40
C ALA A 20 -11.60 7.16 3.39
N GLU A 21 -10.58 7.00 4.24
CA GLU A 21 -10.23 8.06 5.18
C GLU A 21 -9.73 9.31 4.44
N PRO A 22 -9.87 10.50 5.06
CA PRO A 22 -9.53 11.76 4.36
C PRO A 22 -8.09 11.81 3.86
N LEU A 23 -7.16 11.14 4.55
CA LEU A 23 -5.75 11.12 4.16
C LEU A 23 -5.47 10.32 2.89
N ALA A 24 -6.40 9.45 2.48
CA ALA A 24 -6.17 8.52 1.36
C ALA A 24 -5.80 9.23 0.06
N PHE A 25 -6.45 10.35 -0.25
CA PHE A 25 -6.16 11.10 -1.47
C PHE A 25 -4.72 11.63 -1.48
N ASP A 26 -4.30 12.27 -0.40
CA ASP A 26 -2.95 12.83 -0.32
C ASP A 26 -1.88 11.74 -0.34
N VAL A 27 -2.13 10.63 0.33
CA VAL A 27 -1.19 9.51 0.34
C VAL A 27 -1.06 8.91 -1.06
N THR A 28 -2.18 8.59 -1.71
CA THR A 28 -2.14 7.85 -2.97
C THR A 28 -1.80 8.70 -4.17
N ARG A 29 -2.22 9.98 -4.19
CA ARG A 29 -2.05 10.83 -5.37
C ARG A 29 -1.00 11.91 -5.21
N HIS A 30 -0.59 12.23 -3.97
CA HIS A 30 0.40 13.26 -3.69
C HIS A 30 1.58 12.75 -2.86
N GLU A 31 1.74 11.43 -2.77
CA GLU A 31 2.87 10.77 -2.13
C GLU A 31 3.08 11.16 -0.66
N ALA A 32 2.01 11.52 0.03
CA ALA A 32 2.08 11.77 1.46
C ALA A 32 2.26 10.46 2.22
N THR A 33 2.72 10.55 3.46
CA THR A 33 2.91 9.40 4.33
C THR A 33 2.05 9.57 5.57
N GLU A 34 1.28 8.54 5.92
CA GLU A 34 0.54 8.56 7.17
C GLU A 34 1.49 8.49 8.35
N ARG A 35 1.03 9.00 9.49
CA ARG A 35 1.81 8.96 10.72
C ARG A 35 1.87 7.52 11.24
N ALA A 36 3.05 7.09 11.73
CA ALA A 36 3.22 5.76 12.30
C ALA A 36 2.22 5.53 13.44
N PHE A 37 1.70 4.30 13.53
CA PHE A 37 0.76 3.85 14.55
C PHE A 37 -0.64 4.49 14.46
N THR A 38 -0.92 5.26 13.40
CA THR A 38 -2.25 5.88 13.23
C THR A 38 -3.11 5.16 12.20
N GLY A 39 -2.51 4.31 11.36
CA GLY A 39 -3.24 3.60 10.31
C GLY A 39 -4.06 2.45 10.87
N LYS A 40 -5.24 2.24 10.30
CA LYS A 40 -6.17 1.20 10.79
C LYS A 40 -5.68 -0.23 10.58
N TYR A 41 -4.71 -0.44 9.71
CA TYR A 41 -4.19 -1.78 9.43
C TYR A 41 -2.84 -2.06 10.08
N ALA A 42 -2.29 -1.14 10.85
CA ALA A 42 -0.99 -1.33 11.48
C ALA A 42 -0.94 -2.64 12.28
N ASP A 43 -1.96 -2.89 13.11
CA ASP A 43 -2.07 -4.09 13.95
C ASP A 43 -3.15 -5.06 13.47
N HIS A 44 -3.63 -4.89 12.26
CA HIS A 44 -4.72 -5.70 11.73
C HIS A 44 -4.22 -7.10 11.34
N LYS A 45 -4.88 -8.14 11.83
CA LYS A 45 -4.41 -9.54 11.67
C LYS A 45 -5.44 -10.49 11.06
N ALA A 46 -6.60 -9.99 10.64
CA ALA A 46 -7.60 -10.83 10.05
C ALA A 46 -7.14 -11.41 8.70
N PRO A 47 -7.55 -12.64 8.35
CA PRO A 47 -7.20 -13.21 7.05
C PRO A 47 -7.96 -12.50 5.93
N GLY A 48 -7.29 -12.34 4.80
CA GLY A 48 -7.88 -11.67 3.65
C GLY A 48 -6.84 -11.08 2.72
N THR A 49 -7.28 -10.14 1.90
CA THR A 49 -6.44 -9.51 0.88
C THR A 49 -6.47 -8.00 1.07
N TYR A 50 -5.30 -7.38 0.93
CA TYR A 50 -5.18 -5.91 0.93
C TYR A 50 -5.10 -5.44 -0.50
N ALA A 51 -6.07 -4.63 -0.91
CA ALA A 51 -6.18 -4.11 -2.27
C ALA A 51 -5.86 -2.62 -2.32
N CYS A 52 -5.59 -2.12 -3.52
CA CYS A 52 -5.40 -0.69 -3.74
C CYS A 52 -6.72 0.05 -3.49
N ILE A 53 -6.69 1.05 -2.62
CA ILE A 53 -7.91 1.83 -2.30
C ILE A 53 -8.43 2.58 -3.54
N CYS A 54 -7.56 2.90 -4.48
CA CYS A 54 -7.94 3.66 -5.67
C CYS A 54 -8.58 2.80 -6.75
N CYS A 55 -7.95 1.68 -7.14
CA CYS A 55 -8.42 0.89 -8.29
C CYS A 55 -8.89 -0.51 -7.93
N GLY A 56 -8.71 -0.95 -6.69
CA GLY A 56 -9.17 -2.27 -6.25
C GLY A 56 -8.26 -3.43 -6.61
N LYS A 57 -7.08 -3.16 -7.20
CA LYS A 57 -6.15 -4.23 -7.54
C LYS A 57 -5.68 -4.95 -6.28
N PRO A 58 -5.75 -6.30 -6.22
CA PRO A 58 -5.17 -7.05 -5.09
C PRO A 58 -3.67 -6.85 -5.03
N LEU A 59 -3.15 -6.49 -3.86
CA LEU A 59 -1.74 -6.11 -3.69
C LEU A 59 -0.97 -7.05 -2.76
N PHE A 60 -1.54 -7.35 -1.59
CA PHE A 60 -0.88 -8.16 -0.57
C PHE A 60 -1.87 -9.11 0.08
N ASP A 61 -1.39 -10.31 0.41
CA ASP A 61 -2.15 -11.27 1.19
C ASP A 61 -1.83 -11.09 2.68
N ALA A 62 -2.83 -11.22 3.53
CA ALA A 62 -2.64 -11.14 4.97
C ALA A 62 -1.61 -12.15 5.48
N ALA A 63 -1.44 -13.28 4.78
CA ALA A 63 -0.44 -14.28 5.14
C ALA A 63 1.00 -13.75 5.03
N ALA A 64 1.22 -12.72 4.21
CA ALA A 64 2.53 -12.10 4.07
C ALA A 64 2.75 -10.94 5.04
N LYS A 65 1.73 -10.56 5.78
CA LYS A 65 1.80 -9.45 6.74
C LYS A 65 2.48 -9.92 8.03
N TYR A 66 3.32 -9.07 8.58
CA TYR A 66 3.99 -9.36 9.85
C TYR A 66 4.16 -8.09 10.66
N ASP A 67 4.41 -8.26 11.97
CA ASP A 67 4.63 -7.13 12.88
C ASP A 67 6.09 -6.70 12.79
N SER A 68 6.32 -5.55 12.16
CA SER A 68 7.68 -5.00 12.00
C SER A 68 8.06 -4.06 13.13
N GLY A 69 7.10 -3.67 13.97
CA GLY A 69 7.33 -2.69 15.03
C GLY A 69 7.45 -1.26 14.55
N THR A 70 7.24 -1.00 13.25
CA THR A 70 7.42 0.34 12.67
C THR A 70 6.22 1.25 12.82
N GLY A 71 5.04 0.67 13.07
CA GLY A 71 3.79 1.45 13.13
C GLY A 71 3.06 1.56 11.81
N TRP A 72 3.56 0.90 10.76
CA TRP A 72 2.89 0.78 9.46
C TRP A 72 2.70 -0.69 9.13
N PRO A 73 1.63 -1.04 8.39
CA PRO A 73 1.46 -2.43 7.95
C PRO A 73 2.65 -2.85 7.08
N SER A 74 3.19 -4.01 7.36
CA SER A 74 4.41 -4.51 6.71
C SER A 74 4.19 -5.90 6.15
N TYR A 75 4.74 -6.14 4.97
CA TYR A 75 4.59 -7.41 4.24
C TYR A 75 5.96 -7.83 3.71
N PHE A 76 6.22 -9.13 3.62
CA PHE A 76 7.50 -9.59 3.11
C PHE A 76 7.48 -9.84 1.60
N GLN A 77 6.32 -9.82 0.96
CA GLN A 77 6.20 -9.94 -0.49
C GLN A 77 4.82 -9.47 -0.96
N PRO A 78 4.70 -9.00 -2.22
CA PRO A 78 3.39 -8.73 -2.79
C PRO A 78 2.67 -10.02 -3.15
N LEU A 79 1.36 -9.93 -3.43
CA LEU A 79 0.55 -11.08 -3.81
C LEU A 79 1.03 -11.73 -5.11
N ALA A 80 1.51 -10.90 -6.04
CA ALA A 80 2.12 -11.34 -7.29
C ALA A 80 3.23 -10.37 -7.65
N PRO A 81 4.27 -10.82 -8.39
CA PRO A 81 5.41 -9.94 -8.71
C PRO A 81 5.02 -8.67 -9.47
N ASP A 82 3.94 -8.72 -10.25
CA ASP A 82 3.48 -7.58 -11.04
C ASP A 82 2.34 -6.80 -10.39
N ALA A 83 2.04 -7.07 -9.13
CA ALA A 83 1.00 -6.31 -8.41
C ALA A 83 1.44 -4.87 -8.13
N VAL A 84 2.72 -4.68 -7.88
CA VAL A 84 3.29 -3.37 -7.57
C VAL A 84 4.49 -3.08 -8.46
N GLU A 85 4.81 -1.80 -8.58
CA GLU A 85 6.02 -1.32 -9.23
C GLU A 85 6.83 -0.51 -8.24
N THR A 86 8.12 -0.41 -8.48
CA THR A 86 9.02 0.32 -7.62
C THR A 86 9.81 1.35 -8.40
N LYS A 87 10.19 2.43 -7.73
CA LYS A 87 11.12 3.40 -8.29
C LYS A 87 11.98 3.96 -7.17
N VAL A 88 13.22 4.30 -7.48
CA VAL A 88 14.09 4.94 -6.50
C VAL A 88 13.65 6.39 -6.35
N ASP A 89 13.30 6.79 -5.12
CA ASP A 89 13.09 8.18 -4.80
C ASP A 89 14.09 8.59 -3.73
N GLY A 90 14.36 9.86 -3.62
CA GLY A 90 15.21 10.31 -2.55
C GLY A 90 16.11 11.46 -2.94
N LEU A 91 16.62 12.08 -1.92
CA LEU A 91 17.52 13.19 -2.00
C LEU A 91 18.96 12.71 -1.93
N LEU A 92 19.88 13.60 -2.18
CA LEU A 92 21.30 13.39 -2.42
C LEU A 92 21.98 12.24 -1.64
N TRP A 93 21.62 12.02 -0.39
CA TRP A 93 22.29 11.00 0.45
C TRP A 93 21.34 9.98 1.05
N MET A 94 20.08 10.01 0.66
CA MET A 94 19.08 9.14 1.26
C MET A 94 18.17 8.59 0.17
N LYS A 95 18.56 7.43 -0.33
CA LYS A 95 17.77 6.75 -1.38
C LYS A 95 16.78 5.82 -0.73
N ARG A 96 15.53 5.91 -1.18
CA ARG A 96 14.49 4.98 -0.78
C ARG A 96 13.86 4.38 -2.04
N THR A 97 13.32 3.18 -1.91
CA THR A 97 12.59 2.55 -3.02
C THR A 97 11.11 2.69 -2.75
N GLU A 98 10.45 3.52 -3.56
CA GLU A 98 9.01 3.73 -3.47
C GLU A 98 8.27 2.56 -4.10
N VAL A 99 7.12 2.19 -3.51
CA VAL A 99 6.22 1.17 -4.03
C VAL A 99 4.91 1.83 -4.42
N HIS A 100 4.45 1.55 -5.63
CA HIS A 100 3.17 2.08 -6.10
C HIS A 100 2.38 0.98 -6.83
N CYS A 101 1.07 1.19 -6.94
CA CYS A 101 0.19 0.24 -7.61
C CYS A 101 0.53 0.15 -9.09
N ALA A 102 0.68 -1.07 -9.60
CA ALA A 102 1.03 -1.27 -11.00
C ALA A 102 -0.06 -0.82 -11.97
N ASP A 103 -1.32 -0.79 -11.53
CA ASP A 103 -2.45 -0.46 -12.40
C ASP A 103 -2.82 1.01 -12.43
N CYS A 104 -2.64 1.75 -11.32
CA CYS A 104 -3.10 3.14 -11.27
C CYS A 104 -2.07 4.12 -10.71
N ASP A 105 -0.86 3.65 -10.42
CA ASP A 105 0.23 4.47 -9.87
C ASP A 105 -0.04 5.06 -8.50
N ALA A 106 -1.02 4.53 -7.75
CA ALA A 106 -1.24 5.01 -6.39
C ALA A 106 0.01 4.77 -5.56
N HIS A 107 0.45 5.80 -4.83
CA HIS A 107 1.56 5.65 -3.89
C HIS A 107 1.12 4.78 -2.73
N LEU A 108 1.86 3.72 -2.46
CA LEU A 108 1.53 2.76 -1.41
C LEU A 108 2.46 2.87 -0.22
N GLY A 109 3.74 3.05 -0.45
CA GLY A 109 4.73 3.10 0.60
C GLY A 109 6.13 2.92 0.05
N HIS A 110 6.96 2.23 0.81
CA HIS A 110 8.36 1.97 0.44
C HIS A 110 8.73 0.53 0.77
N VAL A 111 9.75 0.01 0.08
CA VAL A 111 10.30 -1.31 0.36
C VAL A 111 11.75 -1.16 0.81
N PHE A 112 12.12 -1.94 1.83
CA PHE A 112 13.45 -1.95 2.43
C PHE A 112 14.00 -3.39 2.41
N ASP A 113 15.29 -3.54 2.56
CA ASP A 113 15.96 -4.84 2.51
C ASP A 113 16.24 -5.43 3.89
N ASP A 114 15.57 -4.95 4.91
CA ASP A 114 15.70 -5.41 6.29
C ASP A 114 14.51 -6.22 6.76
N GLY A 115 13.91 -6.98 5.86
CA GLY A 115 12.75 -7.81 6.16
C GLY A 115 13.10 -9.25 6.52
N PRO A 116 12.07 -10.04 6.84
CA PRO A 116 12.28 -11.44 7.22
C PRO A 116 12.44 -12.36 6.00
N ALA A 117 12.93 -13.58 6.26
CA ALA A 117 12.87 -14.63 5.24
C ALA A 117 11.40 -14.87 4.86
N PRO A 118 11.10 -15.33 3.62
CA PRO A 118 12.06 -15.81 2.62
C PRO A 118 12.68 -14.72 1.74
N THR A 119 12.06 -13.53 1.64
CA THR A 119 12.52 -12.53 0.68
C THR A 119 13.60 -11.61 1.23
N GLY A 120 13.66 -11.41 2.54
CA GLY A 120 14.52 -10.40 3.12
C GLY A 120 14.02 -8.97 2.89
N LEU A 121 12.80 -8.80 2.39
CA LEU A 121 12.22 -7.50 2.07
C LEU A 121 11.15 -7.09 3.06
N ARG A 122 11.05 -5.80 3.31
CA ARG A 122 10.00 -5.21 4.13
C ARG A 122 9.26 -4.17 3.30
N TYR A 123 8.07 -4.54 2.85
CA TYR A 123 7.15 -3.63 2.16
C TYR A 123 6.35 -2.88 3.22
N CYS A 124 6.73 -1.64 3.47
CA CYS A 124 6.14 -0.79 4.49
C CYS A 124 5.09 0.10 3.84
N MET A 125 3.82 -0.21 4.05
CA MET A 125 2.72 0.42 3.32
C MET A 125 1.93 1.36 4.21
N ASN A 126 1.28 2.35 3.59
CA ASN A 126 0.33 3.23 4.29
C ASN A 126 -1.02 2.55 4.34
N SER A 127 -1.64 2.48 5.52
CA SER A 127 -3.00 1.94 5.65
C SER A 127 -3.98 2.73 4.79
N ALA A 128 -3.77 4.03 4.68
CA ALA A 128 -4.65 4.91 3.90
C ALA A 128 -4.69 4.57 2.41
N SER A 129 -3.67 3.87 1.88
CA SER A 129 -3.63 3.46 0.49
C SER A 129 -4.23 2.06 0.25
N LEU A 130 -4.69 1.39 1.29
CA LEU A 130 -5.16 0.01 1.23
C LEU A 130 -6.64 -0.10 1.56
N ASP A 131 -7.28 -1.11 0.96
CA ASP A 131 -8.64 -1.53 1.25
C ASP A 131 -8.60 -3.01 1.60
N PHE A 132 -9.09 -3.38 2.78
CA PHE A 132 -9.02 -4.76 3.23
C PHE A 132 -10.26 -5.53 2.79
N ILE A 133 -10.04 -6.66 2.13
CA ILE A 133 -11.09 -7.56 1.69
C ILE A 133 -10.98 -8.83 2.51
N PRO A 134 -11.92 -9.09 3.45
CA PRO A 134 -11.85 -10.29 4.29
C PRO A 134 -11.89 -11.58 3.46
N ALA A 135 -11.19 -12.60 3.94
CA ALA A 135 -11.27 -13.92 3.31
C ALA A 135 -12.70 -14.46 3.42
N GLU A 136 -13.17 -15.10 2.35
CA GLU A 136 -14.49 -15.69 2.38
C GLU A 136 -14.51 -16.89 3.34
N LYS A 137 -15.59 -16.99 4.08
CA LYS A 137 -15.82 -18.15 4.92
C LYS A 137 -16.50 -19.22 4.08
N THR A 138 -15.84 -20.32 3.93
CA THR A 138 -16.42 -21.48 3.24
C THR A 138 -16.91 -22.49 4.24
#